data_2a8a832a210bad4756c55d69f93b2f5c
#
_entry.id   2a8a832a210bad4756c55d69f93b2f5c
#
_cell.length_a   1.000
_cell.length_b   1.000
_cell.length_c   1.000
_cell.angle_alpha   90.00
_cell.angle_beta   90.00
_cell.angle_gamma   90.00
#
_symmetry.space_group_name_H-M   'P 1'
#
loop_
_entity.id
_entity.type
_entity.pdbx_description
1 polymer ?
#
loop_
_entity_poly.entity_id
_entity_poly.type
_entity_poly.pdbx_seq_one_letter_code
_entity_poly.pdbx_strand_id
1 'polypeptide(L)'
;MKKQWIIACLIGIQGVNVQAQQPSKYPYQDTKLTAEQRADDLLQRLTLEEKVALMQNNSPAIPRLGIKPYEWWNEALHGVARAGLATVFPQAIGMAASFNDELLYEVFDAVSDEARAKNRQFNEKGQYKRYQGLTMWTPNVNIFRD
;
A
#
# COMPACT_ATOMS: atom_id res chain seq x y z
N MET A 1 -53.59 -34.89 11.58
CA MET A 1 -53.30 -33.41 11.57
C MET A 1 -51.78 -33.20 11.53
N LYS A 2 -51.18 -32.86 10.37
CA LYS A 2 -49.74 -32.62 10.22
C LYS A 2 -49.49 -31.13 10.38
N LYS A 3 -48.74 -30.72 11.42
CA LYS A 3 -48.28 -29.34 11.62
C LYS A 3 -47.09 -29.07 10.69
N GLN A 4 -47.28 -28.22 9.71
CA GLN A 4 -46.17 -27.68 8.89
C GLN A 4 -45.52 -26.53 9.66
N TRP A 5 -44.22 -26.64 9.89
CA TRP A 5 -43.37 -25.54 10.42
C TRP A 5 -42.83 -24.74 9.23
N ILE A 6 -43.24 -23.51 9.10
CA ILE A 6 -42.70 -22.57 8.15
C ILE A 6 -41.48 -21.94 8.82
N ILE A 7 -40.27 -22.28 8.34
CA ILE A 7 -39.02 -21.62 8.72
C ILE A 7 -38.88 -20.37 7.83
N ALA A 8 -39.10 -19.22 8.42
CA ALA A 8 -38.81 -17.94 7.76
C ALA A 8 -37.31 -17.66 7.85
N CYS A 9 -36.60 -17.80 6.74
CA CYS A 9 -35.19 -17.30 6.61
C CYS A 9 -35.19 -15.79 6.54
N LEU A 10 -34.83 -15.13 7.63
CA LEU A 10 -34.48 -13.72 7.66
C LEU A 10 -33.08 -13.56 7.04
N ILE A 11 -33.02 -13.20 5.76
CA ILE A 11 -31.79 -12.77 5.14
C ILE A 11 -31.50 -11.34 5.62
N GLY A 12 -30.59 -11.22 6.59
CA GLY A 12 -30.11 -9.94 7.04
C GLY A 12 -29.26 -9.29 5.93
N ILE A 13 -29.81 -8.29 5.27
CA ILE A 13 -29.04 -7.42 4.37
C ILE A 13 -28.09 -6.60 5.27
N GLN A 14 -26.86 -7.03 5.38
CA GLN A 14 -25.81 -6.19 5.98
C GLN A 14 -25.57 -5.03 5.03
N GLY A 15 -26.06 -3.86 5.42
CA GLY A 15 -25.82 -2.62 4.70
C GLY A 15 -24.31 -2.36 4.62
N VAL A 16 -23.77 -2.35 3.42
CA VAL A 16 -22.43 -1.84 3.17
C VAL A 16 -22.45 -0.37 3.55
N ASN A 17 -21.85 -0.01 4.68
CA ASN A 17 -21.62 1.37 5.04
C ASN A 17 -20.66 1.99 4.02
N VAL A 18 -21.20 2.54 2.93
CA VAL A 18 -20.46 3.42 2.05
C VAL A 18 -20.25 4.71 2.84
N GLN A 19 -19.08 4.79 3.46
CA GLN A 19 -18.66 5.99 4.15
C GLN A 19 -18.44 7.06 3.08
N ALA A 20 -19.38 8.00 2.95
CA ALA A 20 -19.24 9.13 2.04
C ALA A 20 -17.93 9.84 2.37
N GLN A 21 -17.03 9.93 1.40
CA GLN A 21 -15.78 10.68 1.56
C GLN A 21 -16.14 12.12 1.90
N GLN A 22 -15.69 12.58 3.07
CA GLN A 22 -15.82 13.98 3.43
C GLN A 22 -15.14 14.83 2.36
N PRO A 23 -15.71 15.99 1.98
CA PRO A 23 -15.10 16.84 0.98
C PRO A 23 -13.67 17.17 1.40
N SER A 24 -12.74 17.00 0.48
CA SER A 24 -11.31 17.23 0.71
C SER A 24 -11.10 18.71 1.11
N LYS A 25 -10.44 18.92 2.23
CA LYS A 25 -10.13 20.27 2.75
C LYS A 25 -9.19 21.04 1.83
N TYR A 26 -8.34 20.34 1.10
CA TYR A 26 -7.33 20.92 0.21
C TYR A 26 -7.34 20.23 -1.15
N PRO A 27 -7.01 20.94 -2.25
CA PRO A 27 -6.94 20.36 -3.60
C PRO A 27 -6.06 19.12 -3.71
N TYR A 28 -4.91 19.06 -3.04
CA TYR A 28 -4.03 17.89 -3.11
C TYR A 28 -4.68 16.60 -2.56
N GLN A 29 -5.75 16.71 -1.80
CA GLN A 29 -6.51 15.56 -1.28
C GLN A 29 -7.57 15.06 -2.27
N ASP A 30 -7.89 15.85 -3.30
CA ASP A 30 -8.87 15.47 -4.31
C ASP A 30 -8.27 14.45 -5.29
N THR A 31 -8.77 13.23 -5.25
CA THR A 31 -8.31 12.14 -6.12
C THR A 31 -8.76 12.28 -7.59
N LYS A 32 -9.57 13.27 -7.92
CA LYS A 32 -9.96 13.61 -9.30
C LYS A 32 -8.91 14.42 -10.03
N LEU A 33 -8.02 15.09 -9.28
CA LEU A 33 -6.89 15.82 -9.83
C LEU A 33 -5.73 14.86 -10.16
N THR A 34 -4.90 15.26 -11.14
CA THR A 34 -3.69 14.48 -11.47
C THR A 34 -2.67 14.50 -10.32
N ALA A 35 -1.73 13.55 -10.35
CA ALA A 35 -0.68 13.49 -9.33
C ALA A 35 0.15 14.79 -9.30
N GLU A 36 0.47 15.36 -10.47
CA GLU A 36 1.20 16.61 -10.63
C GLU A 36 0.44 17.77 -10.01
N GLN A 37 -0.83 17.95 -10.35
CA GLN A 37 -1.66 19.01 -9.80
C GLN A 37 -1.76 18.94 -8.28
N ARG A 38 -1.86 17.73 -7.74
CA ARG A 38 -1.90 17.49 -6.31
C ARG A 38 -0.54 17.79 -5.64
N ALA A 39 0.55 17.41 -6.28
CA ALA A 39 1.90 17.69 -5.80
C ALA A 39 2.19 19.18 -5.79
N ASP A 40 1.82 19.91 -6.84
CA ASP A 40 2.02 21.35 -6.95
C ASP A 40 1.25 22.12 -5.87
N ASP A 41 -0.01 21.77 -5.62
CA ASP A 41 -0.79 22.38 -4.53
C ASP A 41 -0.16 22.08 -3.16
N LEU A 42 0.29 20.84 -2.94
CA LEU A 42 0.95 20.45 -1.69
C LEU A 42 2.26 21.20 -1.48
N LEU A 43 3.10 21.31 -2.50
CA LEU A 43 4.40 21.98 -2.43
C LEU A 43 4.28 23.47 -2.02
N GLN A 44 3.22 24.13 -2.43
CA GLN A 44 2.96 25.52 -2.04
C GLN A 44 2.57 25.68 -0.57
N ARG A 45 2.09 24.61 0.06
CA ARG A 45 1.63 24.61 1.47
C ARG A 45 2.72 24.20 2.45
N LEU A 46 3.76 23.53 1.98
CA LEU A 46 4.87 23.06 2.80
C LEU A 46 5.84 24.18 3.14
N THR A 47 6.30 24.25 4.38
CA THR A 47 7.47 25.08 4.75
C THR A 47 8.75 24.47 4.20
N LEU A 48 9.85 25.22 4.23
CA LEU A 48 11.15 24.71 3.79
C LEU A 48 11.61 23.52 4.64
N GLU A 49 11.43 23.63 5.96
CA GLU A 49 11.81 22.58 6.91
C GLU A 49 11.00 21.30 6.67
N GLU A 50 9.70 21.43 6.38
CA GLU A 50 8.85 20.28 6.06
C GLU A 50 9.26 19.63 4.73
N LYS A 51 9.61 20.42 3.71
CA LYS A 51 10.13 19.90 2.44
C LYS A 51 11.42 19.11 2.64
N VAL A 52 12.36 19.64 3.43
CA VAL A 52 13.61 18.94 3.75
C VAL A 52 13.35 17.66 4.54
N ALA A 53 12.44 17.68 5.52
CA ALA A 53 12.10 16.52 6.31
C ALA A 53 11.46 15.40 5.47
N LEU A 54 10.64 15.74 4.48
CA LEU A 54 10.01 14.76 3.58
C LEU A 54 11.00 14.10 2.60
N MET A 55 12.20 14.63 2.43
CA MET A 55 13.26 14.03 1.60
C MET A 55 13.97 12.85 2.27
N GLN A 56 13.71 12.58 3.53
CA GLN A 56 14.28 11.44 4.24
C GLN A 56 13.46 10.18 3.98
N ASN A 57 14.10 9.00 4.07
CA ASN A 57 13.38 7.73 3.91
C ASN A 57 12.32 7.48 4.99
N ASN A 58 12.48 8.05 6.18
CA ASN A 58 11.45 8.10 7.21
C ASN A 58 10.82 9.50 7.21
N SER A 59 9.90 9.72 6.30
CA SER A 59 9.19 10.99 6.15
C SER A 59 8.22 11.20 7.32
N PRO A 60 8.35 12.30 8.08
CA PRO A 60 7.50 12.56 9.24
C PRO A 60 6.07 12.91 8.83
N ALA A 61 5.15 12.81 9.80
CA ALA A 61 3.80 13.33 9.63
C ALA A 61 3.79 14.86 9.58
N ILE A 62 2.84 15.42 8.82
CA ILE A 62 2.53 16.85 8.85
C ILE A 62 1.05 17.01 9.23
N PRO A 63 0.73 17.00 10.54
CA PRO A 63 -0.66 16.93 11.02
C PRO A 63 -1.53 18.11 10.54
N ARG A 64 -0.97 19.32 10.43
CA ARG A 64 -1.72 20.51 9.94
C ARG A 64 -2.25 20.35 8.52
N LEU A 65 -1.60 19.50 7.72
CA LEU A 65 -2.00 19.15 6.36
C LEU A 65 -2.67 17.77 6.27
N GLY A 66 -2.81 17.05 7.36
CA GLY A 66 -3.36 15.69 7.36
C GLY A 66 -2.47 14.65 6.68
N ILE A 67 -1.17 14.94 6.55
CA ILE A 67 -0.19 14.01 5.98
C ILE A 67 0.25 13.05 7.08
N LYS A 68 0.11 11.77 6.81
CA LYS A 68 0.60 10.70 7.68
C LYS A 68 2.09 10.49 7.48
N PRO A 69 2.80 9.92 8.48
CA PRO A 69 4.19 9.54 8.28
C PRO A 69 4.29 8.45 7.21
N TYR A 70 5.42 8.40 6.52
CA TYR A 70 5.67 7.39 5.51
C TYR A 70 7.12 6.92 5.56
N GLU A 71 7.31 5.61 5.54
CA GLU A 71 8.63 4.99 5.46
C GLU A 71 8.85 4.47 4.03
N TRP A 72 9.84 5.03 3.35
CA TRP A 72 10.15 4.74 1.95
C TRP A 72 10.95 3.45 1.75
N TRP A 73 11.50 2.89 2.83
CA TRP A 73 12.33 1.70 2.74
C TRP A 73 11.50 0.43 2.84
N ASN A 74 11.17 -0.14 1.70
CA ASN A 74 10.45 -1.39 1.59
C ASN A 74 11.09 -2.26 0.50
N GLU A 75 11.11 -3.55 0.72
CA GLU A 75 11.80 -4.52 -0.13
C GLU A 75 10.85 -5.65 -0.51
N ALA A 76 10.97 -6.12 -1.78
CA ALA A 76 10.18 -7.23 -2.29
C ALA A 76 10.92 -8.00 -3.41
N LEU A 77 12.22 -8.26 -3.23
CA LEU A 77 13.06 -8.90 -4.28
C LEU A 77 12.57 -10.30 -4.66
N HIS A 78 12.05 -11.05 -3.71
CA HIS A 78 11.48 -12.38 -3.93
C HIS A 78 10.36 -12.70 -2.93
N GLY A 79 9.49 -11.72 -2.70
CA GLY A 79 8.40 -11.70 -1.72
C GLY A 79 8.52 -10.49 -0.81
N VAL A 80 7.42 -10.09 -0.16
CA VAL A 80 7.40 -8.92 0.73
C VAL A 80 8.29 -9.15 1.94
N ALA A 81 9.33 -8.32 2.07
CA ALA A 81 10.33 -8.50 3.11
C ALA A 81 9.92 -7.93 4.47
N ARG A 82 10.28 -8.61 5.53
CA ARG A 82 10.61 -8.23 6.90
C ARG A 82 9.49 -7.69 7.79
N ALA A 83 8.30 -7.44 7.30
CA ALA A 83 7.18 -6.99 8.13
C ALA A 83 6.18 -8.13 8.38
N GLY A 84 6.60 -9.15 9.11
CA GLY A 84 5.81 -10.36 9.38
C GLY A 84 5.89 -11.39 8.24
N LEU A 85 4.93 -12.33 8.21
CA LEU A 85 4.91 -13.42 7.23
C LEU A 85 4.43 -12.93 5.86
N ALA A 86 5.02 -13.48 4.80
CA ALA A 86 4.63 -13.35 3.41
C ALA A 86 5.08 -14.58 2.63
N THR A 87 4.59 -14.76 1.41
CA THR A 87 5.09 -15.80 0.51
C THR A 87 6.55 -15.51 0.13
N VAL A 88 7.40 -16.52 0.22
CA VAL A 88 8.80 -16.44 -0.19
C VAL A 88 8.96 -17.18 -1.50
N PHE A 89 9.35 -16.46 -2.54
CA PHE A 89 9.66 -17.00 -3.86
C PHE A 89 11.15 -17.28 -3.99
N PRO A 90 11.62 -18.00 -5.04
CA PRO A 90 13.03 -18.15 -5.33
C PRO A 90 13.72 -16.78 -5.47
N GLN A 91 15.02 -16.72 -5.20
CA GLN A 91 15.79 -15.50 -5.42
C GLN A 91 15.74 -15.06 -6.90
N ALA A 92 15.96 -13.77 -7.15
CA ALA A 92 15.86 -13.17 -8.47
C ALA A 92 16.68 -13.90 -9.54
N ILE A 93 17.88 -14.37 -9.21
CA ILE A 93 18.70 -15.15 -10.13
C ILE A 93 18.06 -16.50 -10.51
N GLY A 94 17.40 -17.15 -9.56
CA GLY A 94 16.67 -18.40 -9.82
C GLY A 94 15.42 -18.18 -10.68
N MET A 95 14.69 -17.13 -10.41
CA MET A 95 13.52 -16.74 -11.21
C MET A 95 13.94 -16.35 -12.64
N ALA A 96 15.00 -15.56 -12.78
CA ALA A 96 15.52 -15.15 -14.09
C ALA A 96 16.02 -16.35 -14.92
N ALA A 97 16.58 -17.37 -14.27
CA ALA A 97 17.03 -18.60 -14.95
C ALA A 97 15.87 -19.43 -15.53
N SER A 98 14.63 -19.14 -15.20
CA SER A 98 13.46 -19.76 -15.84
C SER A 98 13.25 -19.30 -17.27
N PHE A 99 13.75 -18.12 -17.65
CA PHE A 99 13.49 -17.44 -18.93
C PHE A 99 11.99 -17.34 -19.26
N ASN A 100 11.16 -17.16 -18.22
CA ASN A 100 9.70 -17.12 -18.34
C ASN A 100 9.15 -15.81 -17.76
N ASP A 101 8.92 -14.84 -18.62
CA ASP A 101 8.44 -13.51 -18.25
C ASP A 101 7.01 -13.54 -17.67
N GLU A 102 6.16 -14.43 -18.19
CA GLU A 102 4.79 -14.58 -17.71
C GLU A 102 4.77 -15.07 -16.27
N LEU A 103 5.61 -16.05 -15.94
CA LEU A 103 5.75 -16.54 -14.57
C LEU A 103 6.24 -15.44 -13.64
N LEU A 104 7.20 -14.62 -14.07
CA LEU A 104 7.69 -13.50 -13.26
C LEU A 104 6.57 -12.49 -13.01
N TYR A 105 5.78 -12.19 -14.02
CA TYR A 105 4.64 -11.30 -13.87
C TYR A 105 3.66 -11.82 -12.80
N GLU A 106 3.27 -13.09 -12.87
CA GLU A 106 2.37 -13.70 -11.88
C GLU A 106 2.95 -13.68 -10.46
N VAL A 107 4.25 -13.94 -10.31
CA VAL A 107 4.94 -13.85 -9.01
C VAL A 107 4.84 -12.44 -8.44
N PHE A 108 5.16 -11.42 -9.23
CA PHE A 108 5.14 -10.05 -8.73
C PHE A 108 3.74 -9.46 -8.61
N ASP A 109 2.75 -9.99 -9.30
CA ASP A 109 1.35 -9.68 -9.07
C ASP A 109 0.91 -10.19 -7.68
N ALA A 110 1.22 -11.43 -7.33
CA ALA A 110 0.98 -11.98 -6.01
C ALA A 110 1.72 -11.19 -4.90
N VAL A 111 2.97 -10.81 -5.15
CA VAL A 111 3.75 -9.96 -4.22
C VAL A 111 3.08 -8.60 -4.02
N SER A 112 2.56 -8.00 -5.10
CA SER A 112 1.82 -6.73 -5.05
C SER A 112 0.57 -6.82 -4.20
N ASP A 113 -0.20 -7.89 -4.34
CA ASP A 113 -1.41 -8.12 -3.57
C ASP A 113 -1.09 -8.30 -2.08
N GLU A 114 -0.10 -9.12 -1.75
CA GLU A 114 0.35 -9.29 -0.36
C GLU A 114 0.85 -7.97 0.25
N ALA A 115 1.62 -7.19 -0.49
CA ALA A 115 2.10 -5.89 -0.04
C ALA A 115 0.95 -4.94 0.30
N ARG A 116 -0.06 -4.85 -0.57
CA ARG A 116 -1.24 -4.02 -0.37
C ARG A 116 -2.09 -4.48 0.82
N ALA A 117 -2.29 -5.78 0.97
CA ALA A 117 -3.02 -6.35 2.09
C ALA A 117 -2.32 -6.04 3.43
N LYS A 118 -1.00 -6.22 3.49
CA LYS A 118 -0.18 -5.93 4.67
C LYS A 118 -0.19 -4.43 5.00
N ASN A 119 0.04 -3.58 4.00
CA ASN A 119 0.02 -2.13 4.18
C ASN A 119 -1.33 -1.64 4.72
N ARG A 120 -2.43 -2.17 4.19
CA ARG A 120 -3.76 -1.85 4.70
C ARG A 120 -3.90 -2.19 6.18
N GLN A 121 -3.51 -3.40 6.59
CA GLN A 121 -3.59 -3.83 7.98
C GLN A 121 -2.73 -2.96 8.91
N PHE A 122 -1.53 -2.56 8.47
CA PHE A 122 -0.67 -1.67 9.25
C PHE A 122 -1.28 -0.27 9.38
N ASN A 123 -1.80 0.27 8.30
CA ASN A 123 -2.45 1.58 8.27
C ASN A 123 -3.70 1.64 9.17
N GLU A 124 -4.50 0.58 9.20
CA GLU A 124 -5.67 0.45 10.08
C GLU A 124 -5.27 0.45 11.57
N LYS A 125 -4.05 -0.01 11.88
CA LYS A 125 -3.46 0.01 13.23
C LYS A 125 -2.65 1.27 13.52
N GLY A 126 -2.59 2.24 12.60
CA GLY A 126 -1.80 3.45 12.74
C GLY A 126 -0.27 3.21 12.71
N GLN A 127 0.17 2.14 12.05
CA GLN A 127 1.58 1.76 11.95
C GLN A 127 2.15 2.16 10.59
N TYR A 128 3.30 2.86 10.61
CA TYR A 128 3.96 3.41 9.41
C TYR A 128 5.48 3.20 9.51
N LYS A 129 5.90 1.99 9.86
CA LYS A 129 7.32 1.66 10.07
C LYS A 129 7.96 1.14 8.78
N ARG A 130 9.29 0.97 8.83
CA ARG A 130 10.07 0.32 7.78
C ARG A 130 9.46 -1.03 7.39
N TYR A 131 9.43 -1.33 6.10
CA TYR A 131 8.83 -2.51 5.49
C TYR A 131 7.28 -2.58 5.57
N GLN A 132 6.63 -1.48 5.89
CA GLN A 132 5.16 -1.41 5.97
C GLN A 132 4.52 -0.52 4.89
N GLY A 133 5.34 0.14 4.08
CA GLY A 133 4.90 0.97 2.95
C GLY A 133 4.70 0.20 1.66
N LEU A 134 4.48 0.94 0.56
CA LEU A 134 4.24 0.40 -0.78
C LEU A 134 5.31 0.82 -1.81
N THR A 135 6.30 1.60 -1.42
CA THR A 135 7.43 1.94 -2.30
C THR A 135 8.45 0.83 -2.23
N MET A 136 8.41 -0.09 -3.17
CA MET A 136 9.29 -1.25 -3.18
C MET A 136 10.61 -0.92 -3.90
N TRP A 137 11.74 -1.17 -3.23
CA TRP A 137 13.08 -1.06 -3.81
C TRP A 137 13.43 -2.37 -4.51
N THR A 138 12.76 -2.60 -5.62
CA THR A 138 12.86 -3.79 -6.43
C THR A 138 12.49 -3.47 -7.89
N PRO A 139 13.07 -4.16 -8.89
CA PRO A 139 14.13 -5.15 -8.81
C PRO A 139 15.48 -4.56 -8.42
N ASN A 140 16.42 -5.42 -7.99
CA ASN A 140 17.79 -5.00 -7.77
C ASN A 140 18.49 -4.81 -9.13
N VAL A 141 18.88 -3.58 -9.42
CA VAL A 141 19.57 -3.24 -10.68
C VAL A 141 21.10 -3.41 -10.59
N ASN A 142 21.60 -3.83 -9.45
CA ASN A 142 23.04 -3.99 -9.19
C ASN A 142 23.52 -5.41 -9.57
N ILE A 143 23.43 -5.73 -10.83
CA ILE A 143 23.60 -7.09 -11.36
C ILE A 143 24.99 -7.69 -11.22
N PHE A 144 26.03 -6.88 -10.98
CA PHE A 144 27.42 -7.34 -10.85
C PHE A 144 27.87 -7.53 -9.42
N ARG A 145 26.95 -7.46 -8.49
CA ARG A 145 27.26 -7.69 -7.08
C ARG A 145 26.50 -8.88 -6.59
N ASP A 146 27.26 -9.91 -6.51
CA ASP A 146 26.73 -11.12 -6.02
C ASP A 146 27.07 -11.57 -4.86
#